data_0371aacd63c514970aff00a575d46aee
#
_entry.id   0371aacd63c514970aff00a575d46aee
#
_cell.length_a   1.000
_cell.length_b   1.000
_cell.length_c   1.000
_cell.angle_alpha   90.00
_cell.angle_beta   90.00
_cell.angle_gamma   90.00
#
_symmetry.space_group_name_H-M   'P 1'
#
loop_
_entity.id
_entity.type
_entity.pdbx_description
1 polymer ?
#
loop_
_entity_poly.entity_id
_entity_poly.type
_entity_poly.pdbx_seq_one_letter_code
_entity_poly.pdbx_strand_id
1 'polypeptide(L)'
;ALRTMGFRGEALASIAAVAQVELKSRQATDEIGTLIRISGSRYEKQEPCSCAVGSLFSVSNIFYNVPARRKFLKSNSTELNNILTAFERIALVNPQITFTLHSNGTEVFNLRAANLRQRILDVFGKRFNQELLPVNVETTMCKVSGFVGKPESARKKGVHQFFFVNGRYMKHPYFNKAVMAAYDRLVPQGEQVPYFLYFDVDPKDIDVNIHP
;
A
#
# COMPACT_ATOMS: atom_id res chain seq x y z
N ALA A 1 -8.41 17.45 -10.21
CA ALA A 1 -7.93 17.12 -8.88
C ALA A 1 -7.85 15.60 -8.73
N LEU A 2 -6.67 15.07 -8.47
CA LEU A 2 -6.43 13.62 -8.45
C LEU A 2 -6.94 13.01 -7.15
N ARG A 3 -7.98 12.17 -7.27
CA ARG A 3 -8.52 11.35 -6.17
C ARG A 3 -8.22 9.86 -6.34
N THR A 4 -7.54 9.47 -7.42
CA THR A 4 -7.17 8.09 -7.72
C THR A 4 -5.76 7.79 -7.26
N MET A 5 -5.49 6.56 -6.81
CA MET A 5 -4.16 6.12 -6.38
C MET A 5 -3.15 6.20 -7.54
N GLY A 6 -3.48 5.63 -8.70
CA GLY A 6 -2.72 5.76 -9.93
C GLY A 6 -3.14 6.99 -10.73
N PHE A 7 -2.20 7.70 -11.32
CA PHE A 7 -2.48 8.93 -12.06
C PHE A 7 -1.62 9.17 -13.31
N ARG A 8 -0.50 8.47 -13.47
CA ARG A 8 0.39 8.63 -14.63
C ARG A 8 0.10 7.67 -15.78
N GLY A 9 -0.64 6.57 -15.52
CA GLY A 9 -0.90 5.54 -16.53
C GLY A 9 0.32 4.72 -16.97
N GLU A 10 1.46 4.87 -16.32
CA GLU A 10 2.76 4.34 -16.78
C GLU A 10 3.17 3.04 -16.09
N ALA A 11 2.54 2.67 -14.97
CA ALA A 11 3.00 1.57 -14.14
C ALA A 11 3.02 0.23 -14.89
N LEU A 12 1.92 -0.13 -15.56
CA LEU A 12 1.83 -1.40 -16.31
C LEU A 12 2.78 -1.41 -17.52
N ALA A 13 2.95 -0.28 -18.21
CA ALA A 13 3.91 -0.16 -19.31
C ALA A 13 5.35 -0.36 -18.81
N SER A 14 5.70 0.22 -17.66
CA SER A 14 7.02 0.04 -17.04
C SER A 14 7.26 -1.39 -16.58
N ILE A 15 6.25 -2.07 -16.04
CA ILE A 15 6.32 -3.49 -15.67
C ILE A 15 6.51 -4.36 -16.93
N ALA A 16 5.70 -4.13 -17.96
CA ALA A 16 5.75 -4.89 -19.21
C ALA A 16 7.07 -4.70 -19.96
N ALA A 17 7.77 -3.58 -19.75
CA ALA A 17 9.09 -3.33 -20.33
C ALA A 17 10.18 -4.28 -19.79
N VAL A 18 10.04 -4.76 -18.57
CA VAL A 18 11.08 -5.55 -17.87
C VAL A 18 10.61 -6.95 -17.45
N ALA A 19 9.41 -7.34 -17.82
CA ALA A 19 8.80 -8.61 -17.43
C ALA A 19 7.96 -9.20 -18.57
N GLN A 20 7.48 -10.41 -18.35
CA GLN A 20 6.44 -11.04 -19.16
C GLN A 20 5.12 -10.83 -18.43
N VAL A 21 4.16 -10.18 -19.09
CA VAL A 21 2.84 -9.85 -18.53
C VAL A 21 1.75 -10.56 -19.30
N GLU A 22 0.88 -11.24 -18.57
CA GLU A 22 -0.38 -11.78 -19.08
C GLU A 22 -1.53 -11.11 -18.34
N LEU A 23 -2.48 -10.58 -19.08
CA LEU A 23 -3.74 -10.05 -18.56
C LEU A 23 -4.89 -10.90 -19.11
N LYS A 24 -5.76 -11.37 -18.20
CA LYS A 24 -7.08 -11.91 -18.54
C LYS A 24 -8.12 -11.00 -17.91
N SER A 25 -9.09 -10.54 -18.69
CA SER A 25 -10.13 -9.67 -18.18
C SER A 25 -11.46 -9.96 -18.83
N ARG A 26 -12.53 -9.91 -18.03
CA ARG A 26 -13.92 -10.08 -18.47
C ARG A 26 -14.85 -9.18 -17.67
N GLN A 27 -15.77 -8.49 -18.35
CA GLN A 27 -16.85 -7.76 -17.70
C GLN A 27 -17.98 -8.73 -17.32
N ALA A 28 -18.83 -8.34 -16.36
CA ALA A 28 -19.96 -9.17 -15.92
C ALA A 28 -21.00 -9.40 -17.02
N THR A 29 -21.09 -8.48 -17.98
CA THR A 29 -21.99 -8.53 -19.14
C THR A 29 -21.50 -9.39 -20.28
N ASP A 30 -20.22 -9.79 -20.28
CA ASP A 30 -19.59 -10.49 -21.38
C ASP A 30 -19.58 -12.00 -21.11
N GLU A 31 -19.84 -12.80 -22.15
CA GLU A 31 -19.76 -14.28 -22.07
C GLU A 31 -18.31 -14.75 -22.09
N ILE A 32 -17.45 -14.07 -22.84
CA ILE A 32 -16.06 -14.43 -23.07
C ILE A 32 -15.16 -13.26 -22.69
N GLY A 33 -14.05 -13.54 -22.03
CA GLY A 33 -13.03 -12.56 -21.71
C GLY A 33 -11.98 -12.40 -22.79
N THR A 34 -11.03 -11.50 -22.53
CA THR A 34 -9.89 -11.23 -23.40
C THR A 34 -8.59 -11.56 -22.67
N LEU A 35 -7.69 -12.26 -23.35
CA LEU A 35 -6.31 -12.47 -22.93
C LEU A 35 -5.39 -11.56 -23.75
N ILE A 36 -4.48 -10.87 -23.07
CA ILE A 36 -3.40 -10.09 -23.68
C ILE A 36 -2.06 -10.57 -23.11
N ARG A 37 -1.05 -10.75 -23.97
CA ARG A 37 0.34 -11.03 -23.57
C ARG A 37 1.31 -9.98 -24.11
N ILE A 38 2.18 -9.51 -23.24
CA ILE A 38 3.23 -8.54 -23.55
C ILE A 38 4.52 -9.00 -22.88
N SER A 39 5.63 -9.01 -23.61
CA SER A 39 6.95 -9.38 -23.09
C SER A 39 7.99 -8.34 -23.52
N GLY A 40 8.66 -7.68 -22.56
CA GLY A 40 9.70 -6.68 -22.84
C GLY A 40 9.23 -5.57 -23.79
N SER A 41 8.04 -5.01 -23.50
CA SER A 41 7.35 -4.01 -24.33
C SER A 41 6.89 -4.51 -25.72
N ARG A 42 7.06 -5.79 -26.03
CA ARG A 42 6.59 -6.36 -27.29
C ARG A 42 5.21 -6.98 -27.07
N TYR A 43 4.25 -6.53 -27.84
CA TYR A 43 2.94 -7.12 -27.91
C TYR A 43 3.03 -8.47 -28.61
N GLU A 44 2.61 -9.55 -27.93
CA GLU A 44 2.69 -10.91 -28.49
C GLU A 44 1.36 -11.37 -29.05
N LYS A 45 0.28 -11.22 -28.28
CA LYS A 45 -1.05 -11.64 -28.73
C LYS A 45 -2.20 -11.03 -27.93
N GLN A 46 -3.36 -11.03 -28.58
CA GLN A 46 -4.67 -10.83 -27.98
C GLN A 46 -5.63 -11.87 -28.55
N GLU A 47 -6.34 -12.55 -27.69
CA GLU A 47 -7.29 -13.60 -28.09
C GLU A 47 -8.44 -13.71 -27.09
N PRO A 48 -9.61 -14.23 -27.51
CA PRO A 48 -10.66 -14.58 -26.58
C PRO A 48 -10.20 -15.66 -25.61
N CYS A 49 -10.64 -15.59 -24.35
CA CYS A 49 -10.34 -16.61 -23.36
C CYS A 49 -11.49 -16.80 -22.36
N SER A 50 -11.61 -18.01 -21.81
CA SER A 50 -12.47 -18.25 -20.67
C SER A 50 -11.76 -17.80 -19.41
N CYS A 51 -12.37 -16.88 -18.65
CA CYS A 51 -11.86 -16.41 -17.37
C CYS A 51 -13.00 -15.92 -16.46
N ALA A 52 -12.72 -15.78 -15.17
CA ALA A 52 -13.67 -15.19 -14.23
C ALA A 52 -13.94 -13.71 -14.54
N VAL A 53 -15.07 -13.20 -14.06
CA VAL A 53 -15.36 -11.76 -14.09
C VAL A 53 -14.30 -11.01 -13.27
N GLY A 54 -13.77 -9.92 -13.83
CA GLY A 54 -12.70 -9.14 -13.23
C GLY A 54 -11.43 -9.15 -14.06
N SER A 55 -10.30 -8.79 -13.46
CA SER A 55 -9.00 -8.73 -14.14
C SER A 55 -7.96 -9.55 -13.38
N LEU A 56 -7.26 -10.42 -14.10
CA LEU A 56 -6.16 -11.23 -13.59
C LEU A 56 -4.87 -10.81 -14.30
N PHE A 57 -3.93 -10.30 -13.54
CA PHE A 57 -2.59 -9.96 -14.01
C PHE A 57 -1.59 -11.01 -13.54
N SER A 58 -0.83 -11.58 -14.47
CA SER A 58 0.31 -12.45 -14.19
C SER A 58 1.57 -11.75 -14.65
N VAL A 59 2.50 -11.48 -13.73
CA VAL A 59 3.81 -10.90 -14.02
C VAL A 59 4.86 -11.95 -13.70
N SER A 60 5.64 -12.35 -14.70
CA SER A 60 6.67 -13.38 -14.55
C SER A 60 8.00 -12.94 -15.14
N ASN A 61 9.06 -13.64 -14.75
CA ASN A 61 10.41 -13.42 -15.27
C ASN A 61 10.87 -11.95 -15.20
N ILE A 62 10.59 -11.30 -14.07
CA ILE A 62 10.98 -9.89 -13.87
C ILE A 62 12.49 -9.70 -14.11
N PHE A 63 12.85 -8.65 -14.84
CA PHE A 63 14.23 -8.33 -15.27
C PHE A 63 14.90 -9.38 -16.14
N TYR A 64 14.14 -10.25 -16.84
CA TYR A 64 14.74 -11.25 -17.73
C TYR A 64 15.57 -10.63 -18.85
N ASN A 65 15.20 -9.46 -19.33
CA ASN A 65 15.87 -8.69 -20.38
C ASN A 65 16.78 -7.58 -19.84
N VAL A 66 16.94 -7.47 -18.50
CA VAL A 66 17.79 -6.48 -17.85
C VAL A 66 18.68 -7.18 -16.79
N PRO A 67 19.70 -7.97 -17.21
CA PRO A 67 20.49 -8.80 -16.30
C PRO A 67 21.16 -8.02 -15.16
N ALA A 68 21.55 -6.77 -15.40
CA ALA A 68 22.12 -5.92 -14.37
C ALA A 68 21.13 -5.70 -13.22
N ARG A 69 19.87 -5.34 -13.50
CA ARG A 69 18.84 -5.18 -12.47
C ARG A 69 18.52 -6.47 -11.75
N ARG A 70 18.53 -7.60 -12.45
CA ARG A 70 18.29 -8.91 -11.84
C ARG A 70 19.33 -9.25 -10.76
N LYS A 71 20.60 -8.86 -10.97
CA LYS A 71 21.69 -9.06 -9.99
C LYS A 71 21.54 -8.20 -8.73
N PHE A 72 20.76 -7.12 -8.77
CA PHE A 72 20.50 -6.25 -7.62
C PHE A 72 19.31 -6.70 -6.77
N LEU A 73 18.56 -7.71 -7.18
CA LEU A 73 17.54 -8.31 -6.33
C LEU A 73 18.19 -8.86 -5.06
N LYS A 74 17.59 -8.55 -3.95
CA LYS A 74 18.07 -8.98 -2.63
C LYS A 74 17.61 -10.41 -2.33
N SER A 75 17.83 -10.87 -1.10
CA SER A 75 17.33 -12.18 -0.69
C SER A 75 15.81 -12.23 -0.75
N ASN A 76 15.24 -13.42 -0.97
CA ASN A 76 13.79 -13.62 -1.03
C ASN A 76 13.05 -13.09 0.21
N SER A 77 13.67 -13.21 1.40
CA SER A 77 13.10 -12.68 2.63
C SER A 77 13.05 -11.14 2.64
N THR A 78 14.10 -10.49 2.12
CA THR A 78 14.14 -9.02 2.01
C THR A 78 13.09 -8.52 1.01
N GLU A 79 13.00 -9.18 -0.16
CA GLU A 79 12.02 -8.80 -1.17
C GLU A 79 10.58 -9.05 -0.68
N LEU A 80 10.34 -10.16 0.03
CA LEU A 80 9.04 -10.41 0.65
C LEU A 80 8.68 -9.31 1.65
N ASN A 81 9.59 -8.87 2.50
CA ASN A 81 9.34 -7.77 3.44
C ASN A 81 9.00 -6.45 2.72
N ASN A 82 9.64 -6.17 1.59
CA ASN A 82 9.31 -5.01 0.75
C ASN A 82 7.89 -5.12 0.17
N ILE A 83 7.51 -6.32 -0.30
CA ILE A 83 6.15 -6.60 -0.81
C ILE A 83 5.12 -6.44 0.31
N LEU A 84 5.37 -7.02 1.50
CA LEU A 84 4.48 -6.89 2.65
C LEU A 84 4.28 -5.43 3.05
N THR A 85 5.36 -4.65 3.11
CA THR A 85 5.28 -3.22 3.42
C THR A 85 4.45 -2.44 2.39
N ALA A 86 4.59 -2.76 1.10
CA ALA A 86 3.78 -2.15 0.06
C ALA A 86 2.30 -2.56 0.16
N PHE A 87 2.04 -3.83 0.43
CA PHE A 87 0.70 -4.38 0.63
C PHE A 87 0.00 -3.74 1.83
N GLU A 88 0.68 -3.62 2.98
CA GLU A 88 0.15 -2.98 4.19
C GLU A 88 -0.33 -1.56 3.93
N ARG A 89 0.44 -0.77 3.17
CA ARG A 89 0.07 0.60 2.80
C ARG A 89 -1.23 0.65 1.99
N ILE A 90 -1.40 -0.27 1.04
CA ILE A 90 -2.61 -0.36 0.21
C ILE A 90 -3.80 -0.84 1.05
N ALA A 91 -3.60 -1.86 1.89
CA ALA A 91 -4.64 -2.42 2.73
C ALA A 91 -5.17 -1.42 3.76
N LEU A 92 -4.29 -0.55 4.31
CA LEU A 92 -4.65 0.49 5.28
C LEU A 92 -5.51 1.60 4.71
N VAL A 93 -5.32 2.00 3.45
CA VAL A 93 -6.13 3.06 2.82
C VAL A 93 -7.44 2.53 2.20
N ASN A 94 -7.58 1.21 2.08
CA ASN A 94 -8.75 0.57 1.52
C ASN A 94 -9.35 -0.47 2.49
N PRO A 95 -9.72 -0.10 3.72
CA PRO A 95 -10.22 -1.07 4.70
C PRO A 95 -11.53 -1.74 4.27
N GLN A 96 -12.31 -1.08 3.41
CA GLN A 96 -13.58 -1.57 2.86
C GLN A 96 -13.42 -2.64 1.77
N ILE A 97 -12.19 -2.91 1.31
CA ILE A 97 -11.89 -3.93 0.29
C ILE A 97 -11.35 -5.19 0.98
N THR A 98 -11.80 -6.35 0.53
CA THR A 98 -11.24 -7.64 0.93
C THR A 98 -9.93 -7.87 0.19
N PHE A 99 -8.88 -8.24 0.92
CA PHE A 99 -7.56 -8.59 0.37
C PHE A 99 -7.13 -9.97 0.83
N THR A 100 -6.56 -10.73 -0.09
CA THR A 100 -5.79 -11.94 0.24
C THR A 100 -4.39 -11.82 -0.32
N LEU A 101 -3.39 -12.28 0.42
CA LEU A 101 -2.01 -12.35 -0.02
C LEU A 101 -1.45 -13.73 0.25
N HIS A 102 -0.90 -14.34 -0.78
CA HIS A 102 -0.22 -15.63 -0.69
C HIS A 102 1.26 -15.49 -1.07
N SER A 103 2.10 -16.25 -0.42
CA SER A 103 3.52 -16.40 -0.76
C SER A 103 3.87 -17.87 -0.86
N ASN A 104 4.32 -18.33 -2.03
CA ASN A 104 4.66 -19.73 -2.29
C ASN A 104 3.57 -20.74 -1.85
N GLY A 105 2.31 -20.41 -2.17
CA GLY A 105 1.16 -21.24 -1.82
C GLY A 105 0.67 -21.11 -0.37
N THR A 106 1.39 -20.37 0.50
CA THR A 106 0.96 -20.12 1.88
C THR A 106 0.19 -18.81 1.97
N GLU A 107 -0.98 -18.82 2.59
CA GLU A 107 -1.75 -17.62 2.89
C GLU A 107 -1.02 -16.79 3.96
N VAL A 108 -0.64 -15.57 3.62
CA VAL A 108 0.03 -14.61 4.52
C VAL A 108 -0.99 -13.67 5.15
N PHE A 109 -1.92 -13.18 4.35
CA PHE A 109 -3.03 -12.34 4.79
C PHE A 109 -4.35 -12.79 4.18
N ASN A 110 -5.40 -12.70 5.01
CA ASN A 110 -6.79 -12.82 4.60
C ASN A 110 -7.59 -11.71 5.33
N LEU A 111 -7.65 -10.54 4.69
CA LEU A 111 -8.23 -9.34 5.27
C LEU A 111 -9.62 -9.12 4.70
N ARG A 112 -10.65 -9.29 5.50
CA ARG A 112 -12.03 -9.00 5.10
C ARG A 112 -12.27 -7.49 5.09
N ALA A 113 -13.28 -7.05 4.33
CA ALA A 113 -13.77 -5.67 4.39
C ALA A 113 -14.14 -5.31 5.84
N ALA A 114 -13.65 -4.19 6.34
CA ALA A 114 -13.81 -3.78 7.73
C ALA A 114 -13.70 -2.26 7.87
N ASN A 115 -13.87 -1.73 9.07
CA ASN A 115 -13.48 -0.36 9.39
C ASN A 115 -11.95 -0.25 9.60
N LEU A 116 -11.43 0.96 9.63
CA LEU A 116 -10.00 1.20 9.75
C LEU A 116 -9.39 0.58 11.02
N ARG A 117 -10.08 0.69 12.17
CA ARG A 117 -9.59 0.11 13.44
C ARG A 117 -9.40 -1.39 13.30
N GLN A 118 -10.41 -2.09 12.81
CA GLN A 118 -10.33 -3.53 12.61
C GLN A 118 -9.25 -3.90 11.59
N ARG A 119 -9.11 -3.13 10.50
CA ARG A 119 -8.04 -3.34 9.51
C ARG A 119 -6.64 -3.25 10.13
N ILE A 120 -6.40 -2.28 11.02
CA ILE A 120 -5.13 -2.17 11.74
C ILE A 120 -4.89 -3.41 12.62
N LEU A 121 -5.94 -3.90 13.31
CA LEU A 121 -5.84 -5.10 14.15
C LEU A 121 -5.55 -6.36 13.33
N ASP A 122 -6.18 -6.49 12.17
CA ASP A 122 -6.01 -7.65 11.29
C ASP A 122 -4.61 -7.70 10.67
N VAL A 123 -4.01 -6.55 10.40
CA VAL A 123 -2.66 -6.45 9.81
C VAL A 123 -1.56 -6.54 10.86
N PHE A 124 -1.67 -5.79 11.97
CA PHE A 124 -0.58 -5.61 12.93
C PHE A 124 -0.79 -6.31 14.27
N GLY A 125 -1.95 -6.91 14.47
CA GLY A 125 -2.26 -7.73 15.64
C GLY A 125 -3.19 -7.07 16.64
N LYS A 126 -3.88 -7.90 17.40
CA LYS A 126 -4.96 -7.52 18.33
C LYS A 126 -4.52 -6.61 19.50
N ARG A 127 -3.21 -6.57 19.82
CA ARG A 127 -2.66 -5.68 20.86
C ARG A 127 -3.01 -4.22 20.63
N PHE A 128 -3.05 -3.78 19.37
CA PHE A 128 -3.39 -2.41 19.00
C PHE A 128 -4.79 -1.97 19.43
N ASN A 129 -5.68 -2.93 19.76
CA ASN A 129 -7.00 -2.57 20.26
C ASN A 129 -6.96 -1.78 21.58
N GLN A 130 -5.98 -2.05 22.43
CA GLN A 130 -5.80 -1.36 23.71
C GLN A 130 -4.77 -0.22 23.65
N GLU A 131 -3.86 -0.29 22.68
CA GLU A 131 -2.75 0.66 22.56
C GLU A 131 -3.12 1.94 21.81
N LEU A 132 -4.19 1.94 20.99
CA LEU A 132 -4.52 3.05 20.09
C LEU A 132 -5.64 3.96 20.61
N LEU A 133 -5.41 5.26 20.50
CA LEU A 133 -6.38 6.34 20.71
C LEU A 133 -6.84 6.89 19.36
N PRO A 134 -8.15 7.18 19.18
CA PRO A 134 -8.65 7.78 17.95
C PRO A 134 -8.25 9.25 17.87
N VAL A 135 -7.97 9.69 16.65
CA VAL A 135 -7.74 11.10 16.30
C VAL A 135 -8.80 11.49 15.26
N ASN A 136 -9.49 12.59 15.50
CA ASN A 136 -10.39 13.20 14.54
C ASN A 136 -10.42 14.70 14.78
N VAL A 137 -9.74 15.44 13.92
CA VAL A 137 -9.61 16.91 14.02
C VAL A 137 -9.90 17.49 12.65
N GLU A 138 -10.72 18.51 12.63
CA GLU A 138 -11.04 19.28 11.43
C GLU A 138 -10.57 20.72 11.63
N THR A 139 -9.79 21.20 10.67
CA THR A 139 -9.27 22.58 10.63
C THR A 139 -9.72 23.24 9.32
N THR A 140 -9.45 24.53 9.19
CA THR A 140 -9.71 25.26 7.94
C THR A 140 -8.83 24.76 6.77
N MET A 141 -7.72 24.08 7.04
CA MET A 141 -6.74 23.65 6.04
C MET A 141 -6.84 22.16 5.70
N CYS A 142 -7.18 21.33 6.68
CA CYS A 142 -7.23 19.88 6.47
C CYS A 142 -8.09 19.18 7.54
N LYS A 143 -8.52 17.98 7.21
CA LYS A 143 -9.09 17.03 8.15
C LYS A 143 -8.06 15.96 8.48
N VAL A 144 -7.82 15.74 9.78
CA VAL A 144 -6.90 14.71 10.29
C VAL A 144 -7.73 13.65 10.99
N SER A 145 -7.57 12.39 10.59
CA SER A 145 -8.26 11.26 11.20
C SER A 145 -7.31 10.07 11.39
N GLY A 146 -7.73 9.08 12.15
CA GLY A 146 -6.98 7.86 12.35
C GLY A 146 -6.70 7.54 13.80
N PHE A 147 -5.50 7.06 14.10
CA PHE A 147 -5.13 6.57 15.43
C PHE A 147 -3.68 6.90 15.76
N VAL A 148 -3.44 7.16 17.05
CA VAL A 148 -2.10 7.32 17.63
C VAL A 148 -1.95 6.40 18.84
N GLY A 149 -0.74 5.97 19.13
CA GLY A 149 -0.45 5.10 20.27
C GLY A 149 -0.55 5.84 21.59
N LYS A 150 -1.02 5.16 22.64
CA LYS A 150 -0.85 5.63 24.01
C LYS A 150 0.64 5.74 24.36
N PRO A 151 1.05 6.61 25.29
CA PRO A 151 2.45 6.72 25.70
C PRO A 151 3.06 5.37 26.12
N GLU A 152 2.31 4.51 26.77
CA GLU A 152 2.74 3.19 27.24
C GLU A 152 3.05 2.21 26.07
N SER A 153 2.58 2.54 24.87
CA SER A 153 2.87 1.75 23.66
C SER A 153 4.21 2.11 23.01
N ALA A 154 4.94 3.08 23.56
CA ALA A 154 6.22 3.53 23.02
C ALA A 154 7.28 2.44 23.03
N ARG A 155 8.12 2.42 21.98
CA ARG A 155 9.19 1.43 21.80
C ARG A 155 10.38 2.06 21.09
N LYS A 156 11.59 1.50 21.33
CA LYS A 156 12.83 1.94 20.67
C LYS A 156 12.92 1.52 19.21
N LYS A 157 12.29 0.41 18.83
CA LYS A 157 12.37 -0.18 17.47
C LYS A 157 11.07 -0.89 17.12
N GLY A 158 10.86 -1.14 15.82
CA GLY A 158 9.73 -1.91 15.31
C GLY A 158 8.38 -1.20 15.49
N VAL A 159 8.37 0.11 15.42
CA VAL A 159 7.16 0.92 15.58
C VAL A 159 6.49 1.12 14.23
N HIS A 160 5.20 0.85 14.17
CA HIS A 160 4.40 1.04 12.96
C HIS A 160 3.94 2.50 12.85
N GLN A 161 4.46 3.20 11.84
CA GLN A 161 4.21 4.62 11.65
C GLN A 161 3.77 4.88 10.21
N PHE A 162 2.51 5.19 10.03
CA PHE A 162 1.91 5.40 8.73
C PHE A 162 1.26 6.78 8.64
N PHE A 163 1.61 7.48 7.57
CA PHE A 163 1.09 8.80 7.26
C PHE A 163 0.52 8.77 5.84
N PHE A 164 -0.73 9.18 5.69
CA PHE A 164 -1.41 9.20 4.40
C PHE A 164 -1.97 10.59 4.11
N VAL A 165 -1.81 11.06 2.89
CA VAL A 165 -2.42 12.29 2.40
C VAL A 165 -3.27 11.92 1.18
N ASN A 166 -4.57 12.20 1.26
CA ASN A 166 -5.55 11.85 0.23
C ASN A 166 -5.39 10.41 -0.28
N GLY A 167 -5.27 9.44 0.66
CA GLY A 167 -5.13 8.02 0.36
C GLY A 167 -3.75 7.60 -0.16
N ARG A 168 -2.72 8.46 -0.08
CA ARG A 168 -1.35 8.16 -0.50
C ARG A 168 -0.41 8.10 0.67
N TYR A 169 0.37 7.04 0.76
CA TYR A 169 1.42 6.93 1.77
C TYR A 169 2.48 8.01 1.56
N MET A 170 2.81 8.68 2.65
CA MET A 170 3.85 9.70 2.70
C MET A 170 4.88 9.36 3.77
N LYS A 171 6.14 9.55 3.47
CA LYS A 171 7.24 9.42 4.43
C LYS A 171 8.02 10.72 4.46
N HIS A 172 7.87 11.47 5.54
CA HIS A 172 8.61 12.72 5.70
C HIS A 172 9.06 12.88 7.15
N PRO A 173 10.35 13.16 7.41
CA PRO A 173 10.88 13.27 8.78
C PRO A 173 10.17 14.34 9.61
N TYR A 174 9.69 15.39 8.98
CA TYR A 174 9.00 16.49 9.63
C TYR A 174 7.68 16.04 10.29
N PHE A 175 6.91 15.19 9.62
CA PHE A 175 5.66 14.67 10.17
C PHE A 175 5.90 13.81 11.41
N ASN A 176 6.93 12.96 11.37
CA ASN A 176 7.30 12.18 12.55
C ASN A 176 7.70 13.09 13.72
N LYS A 177 8.51 14.13 13.47
CA LYS A 177 8.89 15.11 14.50
C LYS A 177 7.68 15.82 15.07
N ALA A 178 6.72 16.22 14.24
CA ALA A 178 5.50 16.91 14.70
C ALA A 178 4.65 15.99 15.60
N VAL A 179 4.46 14.73 15.21
CA VAL A 179 3.74 13.76 16.04
C VAL A 179 4.49 13.54 17.36
N MET A 180 5.80 13.30 17.31
CA MET A 180 6.59 13.02 18.52
C MET A 180 6.70 14.22 19.45
N ALA A 181 6.62 15.46 18.95
CA ALA A 181 6.57 16.66 19.78
C ALA A 181 5.33 16.69 20.69
N ALA A 182 4.20 16.11 20.25
CA ALA A 182 3.01 15.98 21.09
C ALA A 182 3.20 14.99 22.27
N TYR A 183 4.22 14.15 22.21
CA TYR A 183 4.58 13.19 23.25
C TYR A 183 5.79 13.64 24.10
N ASP A 184 6.22 14.90 23.94
CA ASP A 184 7.29 15.43 24.76
C ASP A 184 6.94 15.28 26.25
N ARG A 185 7.87 14.76 27.06
CA ARG A 185 7.72 14.39 28.48
C ARG A 185 6.73 13.27 28.79
N LEU A 186 6.02 12.70 27.80
CA LEU A 186 5.12 11.56 27.99
C LEU A 186 5.79 10.23 27.64
N VAL A 187 6.83 10.27 26.81
CA VAL A 187 7.52 9.10 26.28
C VAL A 187 9.02 9.23 26.53
N PRO A 188 9.71 8.17 26.96
CA PRO A 188 11.16 8.21 27.16
C PRO A 188 11.92 8.65 25.90
N GLN A 189 13.02 9.34 26.10
CA GLN A 189 13.86 9.82 25.01
C GLN A 189 14.35 8.66 24.11
N GLY A 190 14.19 8.79 22.81
CA GLY A 190 14.58 7.78 21.82
C GLY A 190 13.55 6.68 21.61
N GLU A 191 12.43 6.69 22.31
CA GLU A 191 11.28 5.85 22.03
C GLU A 191 10.25 6.54 21.14
N GLN A 192 9.46 5.77 20.42
CA GLN A 192 8.47 6.27 19.46
C GLN A 192 7.15 5.54 19.67
N VAL A 193 6.04 6.21 19.37
CA VAL A 193 4.70 5.65 19.41
C VAL A 193 4.24 5.23 18.02
N PRO A 194 3.39 4.19 17.90
CA PRO A 194 2.75 3.87 16.64
C PRO A 194 1.71 4.93 16.28
N TYR A 195 1.54 5.18 14.98
CA TYR A 195 0.46 6.03 14.48
C TYR A 195 0.02 5.62 13.09
N PHE A 196 -1.25 5.86 12.81
CA PHE A 196 -1.93 5.62 11.54
C PHE A 196 -2.77 6.87 11.24
N LEU A 197 -2.16 7.89 10.63
CA LEU A 197 -2.74 9.20 10.44
C LEU A 197 -3.09 9.46 8.97
N TYR A 198 -4.28 9.96 8.76
CA TYR A 198 -4.86 10.24 7.46
C TYR A 198 -5.21 11.73 7.38
N PHE A 199 -4.67 12.38 6.37
CA PHE A 199 -4.91 13.77 6.04
C PHE A 199 -5.78 13.85 4.79
N ASP A 200 -6.92 14.51 4.91
CA ASP A 200 -7.75 14.91 3.78
C ASP A 200 -7.55 16.42 3.58
N VAL A 201 -6.97 16.76 2.44
CA VAL A 201 -6.54 18.12 2.09
C VAL A 201 -7.13 18.45 0.72
N ASP A 202 -7.48 19.72 0.47
CA ASP A 202 -7.91 20.10 -0.88
C ASP A 202 -6.78 19.76 -1.89
N PRO A 203 -7.08 18.99 -2.93
CA PRO A 203 -6.09 18.63 -3.94
C PRO A 203 -5.40 19.81 -4.64
N LYS A 204 -5.96 21.01 -4.55
CA LYS A 204 -5.33 22.24 -5.07
C LYS A 204 -4.13 22.69 -4.23
N ASP A 205 -4.12 22.33 -2.95
CA ASP A 205 -3.08 22.72 -1.99
C ASP A 205 -1.95 21.68 -1.89
N ILE A 206 -1.99 20.65 -2.74
CA ILE A 206 -0.99 19.58 -2.74
C ILE A 206 -0.26 19.52 -4.07
N ASP A 207 1.07 19.53 -4.03
CA ASP A 207 1.88 19.10 -5.17
C ASP A 207 2.01 17.58 -5.19
N VAL A 208 1.39 16.95 -6.17
CA VAL A 208 1.36 15.47 -6.34
C VAL A 208 2.66 14.93 -6.93
N ASN A 209 3.52 15.79 -7.47
CA ASN A 209 4.78 15.40 -8.14
C ASN A 209 5.98 15.33 -7.19
N ILE A 210 5.80 15.55 -5.90
CA ILE A 210 6.86 15.35 -4.92
C ILE A 210 7.10 13.83 -4.78
N HIS A 211 8.22 13.36 -5.34
CA HIS A 211 8.72 12.03 -5.04
C HIS A 211 9.26 12.01 -3.60
N PRO A 212 8.89 11.01 -2.79
CA PRO A 212 9.54 10.80 -1.49
C PRO A 212 11.00 10.41 -1.65
#